data_c45b4e41cf3026dbf0668566a8a8456c
#
_entry.id   c45b4e41cf3026dbf0668566a8a8456c
#
_cell.length_a   1.000
_cell.length_b   1.000
_cell.length_c   1.000
_cell.angle_alpha   90.00
_cell.angle_beta   90.00
_cell.angle_gamma   90.00
#
_symmetry.space_group_name_H-M   'P 1'
#
loop_
_entity.id
_entity.type
_entity.pdbx_description
1 polymer ?
#
loop_
_entity_poly.entity_id
_entity_poly.type
_entity_poly.pdbx_seq_one_letter_code
_entity_poly.pdbx_strand_id
1 'polypeptide(L)'
;MLSKSITKLVQYAMETGLVPECEKNYTINLLLDVFHEDEYVEPEESFSDVDLEETLNELLDEAVKRGLIEDSVVYRDLFDTRLMNCLMPRPAQVQKEFWDKYQNSPQEATDYFYKLSQDSNYIRRYRVKKDQKWKVDSPYGEIDITINLSKPEKDPKAIAAAKNAKASSYPKCLLCPENEGYAGRVNHPARQNHRIIPITINDTPWGFQYSPYVYYNEHCIVFNSKHTPMKIERNTFIKLFDFVKLFPHYFLGSNADLPIVGGSILSHDHFQGGHYTFAMAKAPIEKHVTIPGFEDVEAGIVKWPLSVLRIRHKDSARLVDLATHVLEVWRGYTDEAAFVFAETDGEPHNTITPIARKAGDMFELDLTLRNNITTEENPLGVYHPHAEYHHIKKENIGLIEVMGLAVLPARLKEELELLEEYILEGKDIASNEKIEKHAAWAAEFLPKYKDINKENVHEILQKEVGIVFTHVLEDAGVYKCTPEGREAFMRFIESL
;
A
#
# COMPACT_ATOMS: atom_id res chain seq x y z
N MET A 1 -9.63 16.79 35.07
CA MET A 1 -9.42 16.72 33.58
C MET A 1 -9.12 15.31 33.16
N LEU A 2 -8.13 14.59 33.72
CA LEU A 2 -7.77 13.22 33.32
C LEU A 2 -8.92 12.23 33.40
N SER A 3 -9.64 12.14 34.52
CA SER A 3 -10.78 11.23 34.70
C SER A 3 -11.86 11.43 33.63
N LYS A 4 -12.13 12.69 33.23
CA LYS A 4 -13.08 13.03 32.17
C LYS A 4 -12.66 12.45 30.81
N SER A 5 -11.38 12.65 30.43
CA SER A 5 -10.87 12.14 29.14
C SER A 5 -10.73 10.61 29.14
N ILE A 6 -10.41 9.99 30.29
CA ILE A 6 -10.47 8.52 30.45
C ILE A 6 -11.91 8.01 30.25
N THR A 7 -12.90 8.67 30.87
CA THR A 7 -14.31 8.29 30.73
C THR A 7 -14.76 8.39 29.26
N LYS A 8 -14.39 9.48 28.55
CA LYS A 8 -14.66 9.62 27.12
C LYS A 8 -14.07 8.45 26.31
N LEU A 9 -12.79 8.11 26.55
CA LEU A 9 -12.13 7.04 25.82
C LEU A 9 -12.78 5.66 26.08
N VAL A 10 -13.16 5.39 27.32
CA VAL A 10 -13.88 4.14 27.66
C VAL A 10 -15.29 4.13 27.06
N GLN A 11 -15.99 5.26 27.04
CA GLN A 11 -17.29 5.39 26.37
C GLN A 11 -17.17 5.10 24.88
N TYR A 12 -16.17 5.68 24.19
CA TYR A 12 -15.85 5.35 22.80
C TYR A 12 -15.66 3.83 22.60
N ALA A 13 -14.89 3.20 23.50
CA ALA A 13 -14.62 1.77 23.39
C ALA A 13 -15.88 0.90 23.55
N MET A 14 -16.82 1.32 24.41
CA MET A 14 -18.12 0.65 24.56
C MET A 14 -19.02 0.87 23.34
N GLU A 15 -19.08 2.09 22.81
CA GLU A 15 -19.88 2.43 21.62
C GLU A 15 -19.41 1.68 20.36
N THR A 16 -18.10 1.50 20.20
CA THR A 16 -17.52 0.75 19.08
C THR A 16 -17.51 -0.76 19.26
N GLY A 17 -17.79 -1.23 20.48
CA GLY A 17 -17.78 -2.65 20.83
C GLY A 17 -16.38 -3.23 21.08
N LEU A 18 -15.36 -2.39 21.25
CA LEU A 18 -14.01 -2.84 21.66
C LEU A 18 -14.01 -3.38 23.09
N VAL A 19 -14.78 -2.76 23.97
CA VAL A 19 -14.89 -3.11 25.39
C VAL A 19 -16.36 -3.37 25.73
N PRO A 20 -16.72 -4.54 26.27
CA PRO A 20 -18.06 -4.78 26.77
C PRO A 20 -18.30 -4.01 28.08
N GLU A 21 -19.57 -3.67 28.38
CA GLU A 21 -19.92 -2.88 29.55
C GLU A 21 -19.41 -3.48 30.88
N CYS A 22 -19.36 -4.80 30.99
CA CYS A 22 -18.86 -5.48 32.18
C CYS A 22 -17.36 -5.28 32.44
N GLU A 23 -16.60 -4.82 31.44
CA GLU A 23 -15.16 -4.52 31.54
C GLU A 23 -14.87 -3.02 31.74
N LYS A 24 -15.90 -2.16 31.90
CA LYS A 24 -15.73 -0.69 32.07
C LYS A 24 -14.71 -0.36 33.16
N ASN A 25 -14.91 -0.86 34.37
CA ASN A 25 -14.05 -0.55 35.52
C ASN A 25 -12.62 -1.11 35.34
N TYR A 26 -12.52 -2.32 34.79
CA TYR A 26 -11.23 -2.93 34.47
C TYR A 26 -10.43 -2.05 33.50
N THR A 27 -11.07 -1.56 32.46
CA THR A 27 -10.45 -0.70 31.44
C THR A 27 -10.04 0.66 32.00
N ILE A 28 -10.88 1.29 32.86
CA ILE A 28 -10.53 2.51 33.57
C ILE A 28 -9.26 2.30 34.38
N ASN A 29 -9.17 1.22 35.15
CA ASN A 29 -8.01 0.92 35.99
C ASN A 29 -6.72 0.69 35.16
N LEU A 30 -6.81 0.07 33.99
CA LEU A 30 -5.66 -0.04 33.09
C LEU A 30 -5.19 1.32 32.57
N LEU A 31 -6.11 2.23 32.26
CA LEU A 31 -5.76 3.58 31.82
C LEU A 31 -5.16 4.41 32.96
N LEU A 32 -5.65 4.27 34.19
CA LEU A 32 -5.05 4.91 35.37
C LEU A 32 -3.61 4.45 35.59
N ASP A 33 -3.34 3.13 35.46
CA ASP A 33 -2.00 2.57 35.55
C ASP A 33 -1.04 3.17 34.50
N VAL A 34 -1.52 3.38 33.26
CA VAL A 34 -0.71 4.02 32.19
C VAL A 34 -0.31 5.45 32.58
N PHE A 35 -1.15 6.18 33.31
CA PHE A 35 -0.89 7.54 33.78
C PHE A 35 -0.19 7.61 35.15
N HIS A 36 0.03 6.45 35.80
CA HIS A 36 0.51 6.36 37.18
C HIS A 36 -0.40 7.19 38.12
N GLU A 37 -1.70 7.07 37.96
CA GLU A 37 -2.73 7.77 38.72
C GLU A 37 -3.47 6.80 39.66
N ASP A 38 -3.63 7.19 40.90
CA ASP A 38 -4.28 6.38 41.94
C ASP A 38 -5.77 6.69 42.09
N GLU A 39 -6.21 7.88 41.63
CA GLU A 39 -7.57 8.37 41.87
C GLU A 39 -8.36 8.51 40.56
N TYR A 40 -9.62 8.10 40.62
CA TYR A 40 -10.59 8.33 39.57
C TYR A 40 -11.85 8.98 40.13
N VAL A 41 -12.27 10.07 39.50
CA VAL A 41 -13.51 10.78 39.84
C VAL A 41 -14.46 10.62 38.65
N GLU A 42 -15.56 9.89 38.84
CA GLU A 42 -16.57 9.74 37.79
C GLU A 42 -17.18 11.12 37.45
N PRO A 43 -17.13 11.54 36.18
CA PRO A 43 -17.77 12.79 35.75
C PRO A 43 -19.28 12.75 35.97
N GLU A 44 -19.87 13.90 36.34
CA GLU A 44 -21.33 14.05 36.40
C GLU A 44 -21.99 14.06 35.01
N GLU A 45 -21.21 14.41 33.98
CA GLU A 45 -21.64 14.44 32.58
C GLU A 45 -21.65 13.05 31.97
N SER A 46 -22.66 12.74 31.15
CA SER A 46 -22.65 11.58 30.26
C SER A 46 -22.10 11.97 28.90
N PHE A 47 -21.37 11.06 28.26
CA PHE A 47 -20.79 11.25 26.93
C PHE A 47 -21.42 10.30 25.91
N SER A 48 -21.61 10.78 24.69
CA SER A 48 -22.04 9.99 23.54
C SER A 48 -21.37 10.53 22.28
N ASP A 49 -21.27 9.71 21.23
CA ASP A 49 -20.66 10.07 19.95
C ASP A 49 -19.25 10.67 20.11
N VAL A 50 -18.45 10.00 20.93
CA VAL A 50 -17.12 10.50 21.35
C VAL A 50 -16.15 10.57 20.15
N ASP A 51 -15.57 11.74 19.92
CA ASP A 51 -14.49 11.91 18.95
C ASP A 51 -13.17 11.34 19.51
N LEU A 52 -12.65 10.32 18.81
CA LEU A 52 -11.43 9.64 19.25
C LEU A 52 -10.19 10.52 19.13
N GLU A 53 -10.05 11.30 18.04
CA GLU A 53 -8.88 12.17 17.82
C GLU A 53 -8.80 13.24 18.91
N GLU A 54 -9.91 13.92 19.18
CA GLU A 54 -9.99 14.93 20.23
C GLU A 54 -9.65 14.32 21.61
N THR A 55 -10.27 13.19 21.95
CA THR A 55 -10.08 12.51 23.22
C THR A 55 -8.63 12.04 23.43
N LEU A 56 -8.03 11.45 22.39
CA LEU A 56 -6.63 11.05 22.46
C LEU A 56 -5.70 12.26 22.59
N ASN A 57 -5.98 13.36 21.88
CA ASN A 57 -5.19 14.59 22.01
C ASN A 57 -5.25 15.15 23.44
N GLU A 58 -6.42 15.20 24.09
CA GLU A 58 -6.57 15.60 25.50
C GLU A 58 -5.68 14.75 26.43
N LEU A 59 -5.68 13.42 26.23
CA LEU A 59 -4.89 12.48 27.02
C LEU A 59 -3.38 12.62 26.75
N LEU A 60 -2.98 12.85 25.49
CA LEU A 60 -1.59 13.06 25.11
C LEU A 60 -1.05 14.38 25.68
N ASP A 61 -1.83 15.45 25.64
CA ASP A 61 -1.46 16.74 26.25
C ASP A 61 -1.29 16.62 27.77
N GLU A 62 -2.14 15.85 28.42
CA GLU A 62 -2.00 15.56 29.85
C GLU A 62 -0.73 14.72 30.14
N ALA A 63 -0.40 13.75 29.26
CA ALA A 63 0.82 12.97 29.39
C ALA A 63 2.08 13.82 29.21
N VAL A 64 2.10 14.73 28.24
CA VAL A 64 3.20 15.72 28.06
C VAL A 64 3.32 16.61 29.26
N LYS A 65 2.22 17.19 29.76
CA LYS A 65 2.18 18.06 30.92
C LYS A 65 2.71 17.39 32.19
N ARG A 66 2.46 16.09 32.37
CA ARG A 66 2.98 15.27 33.48
C ARG A 66 4.44 14.83 33.29
N GLY A 67 5.02 15.08 32.13
CA GLY A 67 6.38 14.63 31.80
C GLY A 67 6.49 13.11 31.53
N LEU A 68 5.39 12.44 31.23
CA LEU A 68 5.39 11.00 30.90
C LEU A 68 5.97 10.73 29.51
N ILE A 69 5.83 11.70 28.61
CA ILE A 69 6.37 11.63 27.24
C ILE A 69 6.93 12.99 26.82
N GLU A 70 7.85 12.97 25.86
CA GLU A 70 8.28 14.16 25.14
C GLU A 70 7.22 14.59 24.12
N ASP A 71 7.08 15.89 23.87
CA ASP A 71 6.15 16.45 22.90
C ASP A 71 6.72 16.33 21.47
N SER A 72 6.59 15.16 20.89
CA SER A 72 6.87 14.91 19.47
C SER A 72 5.91 13.87 18.90
N VAL A 73 5.71 13.88 17.59
CA VAL A 73 4.79 12.96 16.89
C VAL A 73 5.12 11.50 17.24
N VAL A 74 6.40 11.12 17.28
CA VAL A 74 6.81 9.73 17.55
C VAL A 74 6.43 9.31 18.97
N TYR A 75 6.72 10.12 19.99
CA TYR A 75 6.37 9.75 21.37
C TYR A 75 4.86 9.80 21.62
N ARG A 76 4.15 10.74 21.01
CA ARG A 76 2.68 10.77 21.03
C ARG A 76 2.09 9.50 20.38
N ASP A 77 2.63 9.05 19.24
CA ASP A 77 2.18 7.83 18.57
C ASP A 77 2.47 6.54 19.36
N LEU A 78 3.58 6.50 20.08
CA LEU A 78 3.88 5.40 20.99
C LEU A 78 2.90 5.36 22.17
N PHE A 79 2.58 6.53 22.72
CA PHE A 79 1.74 6.62 23.91
C PHE A 79 0.25 6.43 23.59
N ASP A 80 -0.27 7.00 22.50
CA ASP A 80 -1.66 6.76 22.10
C ASP A 80 -1.94 5.29 21.81
N THR A 81 -0.97 4.61 21.18
CA THR A 81 -1.07 3.16 20.94
C THR A 81 -1.07 2.37 22.25
N ARG A 82 -0.31 2.83 23.27
CA ARG A 82 -0.35 2.26 24.61
C ARG A 82 -1.72 2.46 25.30
N LEU A 83 -2.33 3.64 25.14
CA LEU A 83 -3.69 3.90 25.62
C LEU A 83 -4.71 2.99 24.95
N MET A 84 -4.66 2.90 23.60
CA MET A 84 -5.55 2.04 22.85
C MET A 84 -5.38 0.55 23.19
N ASN A 85 -4.19 0.11 23.58
CA ASN A 85 -3.97 -1.26 24.03
C ASN A 85 -4.84 -1.66 25.24
N CYS A 86 -5.16 -0.69 26.10
CA CYS A 86 -6.06 -0.93 27.25
C CYS A 86 -7.49 -1.30 26.83
N LEU A 87 -7.86 -0.96 25.59
CA LEU A 87 -9.21 -1.19 25.02
C LEU A 87 -9.26 -2.44 24.14
N MET A 88 -8.12 -3.08 23.89
CA MET A 88 -8.03 -4.12 22.85
C MET A 88 -8.47 -5.49 23.35
N PRO A 89 -9.34 -6.19 22.62
CA PRO A 89 -9.55 -7.61 22.85
C PRO A 89 -8.26 -8.40 22.62
N ARG A 90 -8.11 -9.50 23.34
CA ARG A 90 -6.95 -10.39 23.20
C ARG A 90 -6.91 -11.02 21.79
N PRO A 91 -5.70 -11.36 21.25
CA PRO A 91 -5.58 -12.02 19.95
C PRO A 91 -6.49 -13.23 19.77
N ALA A 92 -6.56 -14.11 20.78
CA ALA A 92 -7.42 -15.30 20.71
C ALA A 92 -8.91 -14.98 20.59
N GLN A 93 -9.39 -13.89 21.21
CA GLN A 93 -10.78 -13.44 21.10
C GLN A 93 -11.06 -12.93 19.68
N VAL A 94 -10.13 -12.09 19.13
CA VAL A 94 -10.26 -11.56 17.77
C VAL A 94 -10.25 -12.68 16.73
N GLN A 95 -9.35 -13.65 16.88
CA GLN A 95 -9.26 -14.81 15.97
C GLN A 95 -10.52 -15.66 16.02
N LYS A 96 -11.04 -15.92 17.23
CA LYS A 96 -12.28 -16.68 17.40
C LYS A 96 -13.46 -15.98 16.73
N GLU A 97 -13.65 -14.69 17.01
CA GLU A 97 -14.75 -13.89 16.43
C GLU A 97 -14.65 -13.81 14.90
N PHE A 98 -13.42 -13.64 14.37
CA PHE A 98 -13.18 -13.64 12.93
C PHE A 98 -13.64 -14.96 12.29
N TRP A 99 -13.22 -16.11 12.83
CA TRP A 99 -13.55 -17.40 12.25
C TRP A 99 -15.00 -17.83 12.50
N ASP A 100 -15.63 -17.37 13.59
CA ASP A 100 -17.06 -17.55 13.81
C ASP A 100 -17.88 -16.81 12.74
N LYS A 101 -17.51 -15.55 12.43
CA LYS A 101 -18.15 -14.77 11.36
C LYS A 101 -17.86 -15.35 9.97
N TYR A 102 -16.68 -15.89 9.76
CA TYR A 102 -16.32 -16.55 8.51
C TYR A 102 -17.24 -17.73 8.17
N GLN A 103 -17.81 -18.41 9.17
CA GLN A 103 -18.80 -19.47 8.93
C GLN A 103 -20.08 -18.94 8.27
N ASN A 104 -20.44 -17.67 8.48
CA ASN A 104 -21.55 -17.02 7.80
C ASN A 104 -21.13 -16.59 6.37
N SER A 105 -20.07 -15.81 6.30
CA SER A 105 -19.43 -15.44 5.03
C SER A 105 -18.00 -14.91 5.23
N PRO A 106 -17.10 -15.09 4.24
CA PRO A 106 -15.78 -14.45 4.26
C PRO A 106 -15.85 -12.92 4.40
N GLN A 107 -16.88 -12.30 3.83
CA GLN A 107 -17.10 -10.85 3.89
C GLN A 107 -17.39 -10.39 5.32
N GLU A 108 -18.27 -11.05 6.05
CA GLU A 108 -18.56 -10.68 7.45
C GLU A 108 -17.32 -10.74 8.35
N ALA A 109 -16.45 -11.71 8.11
CA ALA A 109 -15.18 -11.82 8.83
C ALA A 109 -14.24 -10.66 8.52
N THR A 110 -14.08 -10.32 7.24
CA THR A 110 -13.21 -9.20 6.82
C THR A 110 -13.79 -7.85 7.26
N ASP A 111 -15.10 -7.64 7.16
CA ASP A 111 -15.78 -6.43 7.65
C ASP A 111 -15.54 -6.21 9.16
N TYR A 112 -15.70 -7.28 9.95
CA TYR A 112 -15.39 -7.23 11.39
C TYR A 112 -13.93 -6.83 11.64
N PHE A 113 -12.99 -7.48 10.97
CA PHE A 113 -11.57 -7.26 11.21
C PHE A 113 -11.10 -5.88 10.71
N TYR A 114 -11.67 -5.41 9.60
CA TYR A 114 -11.40 -4.06 9.11
C TYR A 114 -11.95 -2.98 10.06
N LYS A 115 -13.20 -3.17 10.54
CA LYS A 115 -13.80 -2.29 11.55
C LYS A 115 -12.95 -2.27 12.83
N LEU A 116 -12.52 -3.43 13.34
CA LEU A 116 -11.63 -3.52 14.50
C LEU A 116 -10.33 -2.73 14.27
N SER A 117 -9.72 -2.88 13.09
CA SER A 117 -8.47 -2.19 12.74
C SER A 117 -8.64 -0.66 12.69
N GLN A 118 -9.83 -0.18 12.36
CA GLN A 118 -10.18 1.25 12.37
C GLN A 118 -10.49 1.75 13.79
N ASP A 119 -11.35 1.06 14.52
CA ASP A 119 -11.82 1.48 15.84
C ASP A 119 -10.71 1.41 16.89
N SER A 120 -9.77 0.50 16.73
CA SER A 120 -8.56 0.40 17.56
C SER A 120 -7.52 1.50 17.33
N ASN A 121 -7.77 2.45 16.40
CA ASN A 121 -6.81 3.45 15.96
C ASN A 121 -5.51 2.85 15.37
N TYR A 122 -5.51 1.57 15.01
CA TYR A 122 -4.41 1.00 14.22
C TYR A 122 -4.39 1.63 12.82
N ILE A 123 -5.58 1.75 12.20
CA ILE A 123 -5.81 2.62 11.05
C ILE A 123 -6.27 3.98 11.58
N ARG A 124 -5.41 4.97 11.52
CA ARG A 124 -5.69 6.34 11.99
C ARG A 124 -6.57 7.07 10.98
N ARG A 125 -7.89 6.87 11.06
CA ARG A 125 -8.87 7.43 10.10
C ARG A 125 -8.70 8.93 9.87
N TYR A 126 -8.43 9.70 10.93
CA TYR A 126 -8.23 11.15 10.85
C TYR A 126 -6.96 11.55 10.06
N ARG A 127 -5.91 10.70 10.04
CA ARG A 127 -4.75 10.91 9.17
C ARG A 127 -5.06 10.54 7.73
N VAL A 128 -5.72 9.41 7.50
CA VAL A 128 -6.12 8.93 6.16
C VAL A 128 -7.05 9.93 5.47
N LYS A 129 -7.92 10.63 6.22
CA LYS A 129 -8.78 11.70 5.69
C LYS A 129 -8.01 12.91 5.13
N LYS A 130 -6.74 13.09 5.50
CA LYS A 130 -5.89 14.18 4.99
C LYS A 130 -5.29 13.87 3.62
N ASP A 131 -5.26 12.59 3.21
CA ASP A 131 -4.75 12.19 1.91
C ASP A 131 -5.56 12.90 0.80
N GLN A 132 -4.86 13.46 -0.18
CA GLN A 132 -5.49 14.01 -1.36
C GLN A 132 -5.65 12.91 -2.39
N LYS A 133 -6.88 12.70 -2.87
CA LYS A 133 -7.21 11.61 -3.81
C LYS A 133 -8.05 12.17 -4.95
N TRP A 134 -7.68 11.84 -6.17
CA TRP A 134 -8.47 12.15 -7.37
C TRP A 134 -8.24 11.10 -8.45
N LYS A 135 -8.96 11.22 -9.55
CA LYS A 135 -8.87 10.33 -10.70
C LYS A 135 -8.58 11.10 -11.96
N VAL A 136 -7.87 10.48 -12.88
CA VAL A 136 -7.53 11.08 -14.17
C VAL A 136 -7.74 10.08 -15.29
N ASP A 137 -8.44 10.53 -16.34
CA ASP A 137 -8.59 9.75 -17.56
C ASP A 137 -7.27 9.62 -18.31
N SER A 138 -6.94 8.41 -18.73
CA SER A 138 -5.79 8.10 -19.54
C SER A 138 -6.18 7.26 -20.78
N PRO A 139 -5.28 7.07 -21.76
CA PRO A 139 -5.53 6.18 -22.89
C PRO A 139 -5.80 4.72 -22.48
N TYR A 140 -5.47 4.37 -21.24
CA TYR A 140 -5.57 3.01 -20.67
C TYR A 140 -6.75 2.85 -19.70
N GLY A 141 -7.51 3.90 -19.47
CA GLY A 141 -8.62 3.97 -18.52
C GLY A 141 -8.38 5.01 -17.42
N GLU A 142 -9.32 5.11 -16.50
CA GLU A 142 -9.27 6.02 -15.37
C GLU A 142 -8.28 5.53 -14.31
N ILE A 143 -7.22 6.27 -14.06
CA ILE A 143 -6.20 5.97 -13.04
C ILE A 143 -6.45 6.74 -11.74
N ASP A 144 -6.08 6.14 -10.63
CA ASP A 144 -6.19 6.74 -9.30
C ASP A 144 -4.89 7.46 -8.93
N ILE A 145 -4.99 8.67 -8.39
CA ILE A 145 -3.85 9.45 -7.89
C ILE A 145 -4.07 9.73 -6.40
N THR A 146 -3.02 9.52 -5.61
CA THR A 146 -3.04 9.81 -4.17
C THR A 146 -1.74 10.51 -3.77
N ILE A 147 -1.86 11.69 -3.13
CA ILE A 147 -0.79 12.26 -2.33
C ILE A 147 -0.99 11.74 -0.91
N ASN A 148 -0.08 10.88 -0.45
CA ASN A 148 -0.20 10.25 0.85
C ASN A 148 0.32 11.16 1.96
N LEU A 149 -0.58 11.63 2.83
CA LEU A 149 -0.31 12.46 3.99
C LEU A 149 -0.48 11.70 5.32
N SER A 150 -0.96 10.45 5.26
CA SER A 150 -1.22 9.62 6.44
C SER A 150 0.06 9.05 7.06
N LYS A 151 1.13 8.93 6.27
CA LYS A 151 2.45 8.52 6.76
C LYS A 151 3.16 9.75 7.35
N PRO A 152 3.41 9.80 8.67
CA PRO A 152 4.06 10.95 9.28
C PRO A 152 5.46 11.15 8.69
N GLU A 153 5.78 12.40 8.36
CA GLU A 153 7.16 12.78 8.04
C GLU A 153 8.04 12.62 9.28
N LYS A 154 9.28 12.19 9.05
CA LYS A 154 10.21 12.02 10.17
C LYS A 154 10.64 13.39 10.69
N ASP A 155 10.20 13.73 11.90
CA ASP A 155 10.68 14.89 12.64
C ASP A 155 12.23 14.84 12.77
N PRO A 156 12.95 15.95 12.54
CA PRO A 156 14.40 16.02 12.76
C PRO A 156 14.86 15.53 14.14
N LYS A 157 14.10 15.80 15.19
CA LYS A 157 14.35 15.28 16.54
C LYS A 157 14.24 13.77 16.61
N ALA A 158 13.21 13.20 15.96
CA ALA A 158 13.02 11.75 15.87
C ALA A 158 14.12 11.07 15.06
N ILE A 159 14.62 11.72 13.98
CA ILE A 159 15.77 11.23 13.21
C ILE A 159 17.03 11.19 14.08
N ALA A 160 17.29 12.25 14.85
CA ALA A 160 18.43 12.32 15.76
C ALA A 160 18.34 11.28 16.88
N ALA A 161 17.18 11.13 17.50
CA ALA A 161 16.91 10.11 18.52
C ALA A 161 17.06 8.69 17.98
N ALA A 162 16.59 8.43 16.74
CA ALA A 162 16.71 7.15 16.08
C ALA A 162 18.17 6.76 15.78
N LYS A 163 19.03 7.73 15.44
CA LYS A 163 20.48 7.49 15.24
C LYS A 163 21.18 7.03 16.54
N ASN A 164 20.71 7.52 17.67
CA ASN A 164 21.28 7.21 18.99
C ASN A 164 20.58 6.01 19.66
N ALA A 165 19.52 5.49 19.07
CA ALA A 165 18.77 4.37 19.63
C ALA A 165 19.58 3.08 19.57
N LYS A 166 19.48 2.27 20.63
CA LYS A 166 20.12 0.95 20.70
C LYS A 166 19.63 0.08 19.53
N ALA A 167 20.55 -0.53 18.81
CA ALA A 167 20.20 -1.49 17.78
C ALA A 167 19.41 -2.67 18.38
N SER A 168 18.31 -3.02 17.74
CA SER A 168 17.48 -4.17 18.14
C SER A 168 17.03 -4.93 16.89
N SER A 169 17.13 -6.25 16.98
CA SER A 169 16.66 -7.19 15.95
C SER A 169 15.26 -7.75 16.27
N TYR A 170 14.55 -7.17 17.25
CA TYR A 170 13.22 -7.61 17.65
C TYR A 170 12.23 -6.43 17.65
N PRO A 171 11.15 -6.54 16.88
CA PRO A 171 10.94 -7.46 15.74
C PRO A 171 11.99 -7.24 14.63
N LYS A 172 12.27 -8.26 13.82
CA LYS A 172 13.29 -8.16 12.75
C LYS A 172 12.88 -7.15 11.66
N CYS A 173 11.58 -7.12 11.31
CA CYS A 173 11.03 -6.14 10.37
C CYS A 173 9.56 -5.83 10.71
N LEU A 174 8.95 -4.91 9.93
CA LEU A 174 7.57 -4.45 10.14
C LEU A 174 6.49 -5.53 9.86
N LEU A 175 6.86 -6.64 9.22
CA LEU A 175 5.95 -7.72 8.84
C LEU A 175 6.07 -8.97 9.74
N CYS A 176 7.05 -9.00 10.65
CA CYS A 176 7.19 -10.15 11.55
C CYS A 176 6.01 -10.28 12.51
N PRO A 177 5.55 -11.53 12.81
CA PRO A 177 4.44 -11.76 13.76
C PRO A 177 4.67 -11.13 15.13
N GLU A 178 5.91 -11.00 15.54
CA GLU A 178 6.34 -10.38 16.81
C GLU A 178 5.94 -8.89 16.94
N ASN A 179 5.45 -8.28 15.87
CA ASN A 179 4.86 -6.93 15.95
C ASN A 179 3.53 -6.91 16.72
N GLU A 180 2.74 -7.99 16.71
CA GLU A 180 1.47 -8.02 17.43
C GLU A 180 1.67 -7.77 18.92
N GLY A 181 1.11 -6.68 19.44
CA GLY A 181 1.27 -6.30 20.84
C GLY A 181 2.60 -5.59 21.19
N TYR A 182 3.48 -5.37 20.21
CA TYR A 182 4.77 -4.72 20.46
C TYR A 182 4.63 -3.23 20.79
N ALA A 183 5.25 -2.79 21.88
CA ALA A 183 5.13 -1.40 22.36
C ALA A 183 5.77 -0.35 21.44
N GLY A 184 6.63 -0.79 20.55
CA GLY A 184 7.38 0.13 19.69
C GLY A 184 8.57 0.77 20.36
N ARG A 185 9.26 1.63 19.60
CA ARG A 185 10.39 2.46 20.01
C ARG A 185 10.60 3.57 18.97
N VAL A 186 11.46 4.52 19.24
CA VAL A 186 11.67 5.70 18.37
C VAL A 186 11.92 5.36 16.89
N ASN A 187 12.57 4.23 16.60
CA ASN A 187 12.86 3.77 15.25
C ASN A 187 12.03 2.56 14.80
N HIS A 188 10.99 2.16 15.54
CA HIS A 188 10.07 1.10 15.18
C HIS A 188 8.67 1.40 15.71
N PRO A 189 7.63 1.40 14.89
CA PRO A 189 6.30 1.81 15.31
C PRO A 189 5.70 0.91 16.38
N ALA A 190 4.89 1.48 17.27
CA ALA A 190 4.07 0.73 18.21
C ALA A 190 2.99 -0.08 17.46
N ARG A 191 2.71 -1.27 17.98
CA ARG A 191 1.75 -2.23 17.43
C ARG A 191 0.91 -2.92 18.51
N GLN A 192 0.73 -2.27 19.67
CA GLN A 192 -0.05 -2.82 20.77
C GLN A 192 -1.54 -2.95 20.43
N ASN A 193 -2.04 -2.07 19.57
CA ASN A 193 -3.41 -2.08 19.03
C ASN A 193 -3.54 -2.85 17.70
N HIS A 194 -2.49 -3.51 17.26
CA HIS A 194 -2.48 -4.34 16.06
C HIS A 194 -2.87 -5.78 16.37
N ARG A 195 -3.62 -6.42 15.47
CA ARG A 195 -3.99 -7.84 15.53
C ARG A 195 -3.70 -8.51 14.19
N ILE A 196 -3.42 -9.81 14.26
CA ILE A 196 -3.09 -10.66 13.12
C ILE A 196 -4.06 -11.83 13.09
N ILE A 197 -4.62 -12.13 11.93
CA ILE A 197 -5.40 -13.34 11.70
C ILE A 197 -4.49 -14.40 11.10
N PRO A 198 -4.22 -15.49 11.81
CA PRO A 198 -3.49 -16.63 11.24
C PRO A 198 -4.33 -17.30 10.15
N ILE A 199 -3.71 -17.53 9.00
CA ILE A 199 -4.28 -18.26 7.86
C ILE A 199 -3.32 -19.33 7.37
N THR A 200 -3.83 -20.29 6.64
CA THR A 200 -3.00 -21.33 5.97
C THR A 200 -3.17 -21.18 4.47
N ILE A 201 -2.07 -20.96 3.76
CA ILE A 201 -2.01 -20.96 2.30
C ILE A 201 -0.82 -21.82 1.85
N ASN A 202 -1.00 -22.62 0.79
CA ASN A 202 -0.02 -23.61 0.32
C ASN A 202 0.52 -24.46 1.50
N ASP A 203 -0.39 -24.96 2.35
CA ASP A 203 -0.11 -25.80 3.54
C ASP A 203 0.94 -25.22 4.51
N THR A 204 1.13 -23.90 4.49
CA THR A 204 2.07 -23.19 5.36
C THR A 204 1.38 -22.08 6.15
N PRO A 205 1.89 -21.74 7.37
CA PRO A 205 1.29 -20.71 8.20
C PRO A 205 1.68 -19.30 7.72
N TRP A 206 0.66 -18.45 7.59
CA TRP A 206 0.75 -17.05 7.19
C TRP A 206 -0.05 -16.16 8.12
N GLY A 207 0.24 -14.87 8.12
CA GLY A 207 -0.55 -13.85 8.81
C GLY A 207 -1.30 -12.97 7.81
N PHE A 208 -2.53 -12.63 8.16
CA PHE A 208 -3.36 -11.66 7.45
C PHE A 208 -3.58 -10.44 8.36
N GLN A 209 -3.28 -9.24 7.85
CA GLN A 209 -3.44 -7.96 8.54
C GLN A 209 -3.81 -6.86 7.56
N TYR A 210 -4.44 -5.77 8.05
CA TYR A 210 -4.61 -4.56 7.25
C TYR A 210 -3.36 -3.68 7.31
N SER A 211 -3.18 -2.87 6.26
CA SER A 211 -2.17 -1.82 6.24
C SER A 211 -2.68 -0.59 7.00
N PRO A 212 -1.90 0.02 7.87
CA PRO A 212 -2.32 1.24 8.56
C PRO A 212 -2.38 2.47 7.63
N TYR A 213 -1.83 2.38 6.42
CA TYR A 213 -1.74 3.51 5.49
C TYR A 213 -2.88 3.58 4.46
N VAL A 214 -3.73 2.60 4.36
CA VAL A 214 -4.96 2.54 3.55
C VAL A 214 -4.86 3.29 2.22
N TYR A 215 -4.01 2.82 1.33
CA TYR A 215 -3.89 3.42 -0.01
C TYR A 215 -5.17 3.25 -0.84
N TYR A 216 -5.91 2.16 -0.59
CA TYR A 216 -7.19 1.82 -1.19
C TYR A 216 -8.04 1.03 -0.17
N ASN A 217 -9.32 0.80 -0.50
CA ASN A 217 -10.25 0.16 0.42
C ASN A 217 -9.78 -1.23 0.86
N GLU A 218 -9.78 -1.45 2.18
CA GLU A 218 -9.40 -2.70 2.83
C GLU A 218 -7.99 -3.20 2.42
N HIS A 219 -7.05 -2.25 2.18
CA HIS A 219 -5.67 -2.59 1.87
C HIS A 219 -5.07 -3.50 2.94
N CYS A 220 -4.75 -4.73 2.55
CA CYS A 220 -4.23 -5.75 3.43
C CYS A 220 -2.84 -6.24 3.02
N ILE A 221 -2.18 -6.86 3.97
CA ILE A 221 -0.87 -7.51 3.80
C ILE A 221 -1.00 -8.94 4.30
N VAL A 222 -0.58 -9.87 3.46
CA VAL A 222 -0.50 -11.30 3.77
C VAL A 222 0.98 -11.67 3.80
N PHE A 223 1.49 -12.10 4.95
CA PHE A 223 2.92 -12.27 5.15
C PHE A 223 3.25 -13.66 5.70
N ASN A 224 4.41 -14.18 5.31
CA ASN A 224 4.90 -15.45 5.81
C ASN A 224 5.16 -15.36 7.33
N SER A 225 4.71 -16.36 8.11
CA SER A 225 4.99 -16.40 9.54
C SER A 225 6.49 -16.54 9.86
N LYS A 226 7.30 -16.95 8.87
CA LYS A 226 8.76 -16.99 8.96
C LYS A 226 9.37 -15.84 8.19
N HIS A 227 10.37 -15.18 8.78
CA HIS A 227 11.14 -14.13 8.12
C HIS A 227 12.08 -14.74 7.07
N THR A 228 11.58 -14.93 5.86
CA THR A 228 12.31 -15.49 4.71
C THR A 228 12.23 -14.51 3.53
N PRO A 229 13.28 -14.40 2.69
CA PRO A 229 13.25 -13.52 1.52
C PRO A 229 12.13 -13.85 0.55
N MET A 230 11.66 -12.83 -0.15
CA MET A 230 10.72 -12.98 -1.26
C MET A 230 11.33 -13.75 -2.41
N LYS A 231 10.54 -14.60 -3.03
CA LYS A 231 10.88 -15.30 -4.25
C LYS A 231 9.63 -15.56 -5.07
N ILE A 232 9.65 -15.14 -6.33
CA ILE A 232 8.58 -15.46 -7.27
C ILE A 232 8.86 -16.83 -7.88
N GLU A 233 7.98 -17.75 -7.61
CA GLU A 233 8.07 -19.16 -8.07
C GLU A 233 6.67 -19.79 -8.15
N ARG A 234 6.58 -21.05 -8.59
CA ARG A 234 5.31 -21.79 -8.65
C ARG A 234 4.48 -21.67 -7.37
N ASN A 235 5.11 -21.81 -6.22
CA ASN A 235 4.43 -21.71 -4.93
C ASN A 235 3.83 -20.32 -4.67
N THR A 236 4.37 -19.26 -5.25
CA THR A 236 3.79 -17.93 -5.18
C THR A 236 2.40 -17.92 -5.79
N PHE A 237 2.24 -18.47 -6.99
CA PHE A 237 0.93 -18.51 -7.67
C PHE A 237 -0.09 -19.36 -6.91
N ILE A 238 0.33 -20.50 -6.33
CA ILE A 238 -0.52 -21.32 -5.46
C ILE A 238 -1.02 -20.50 -4.27
N LYS A 239 -0.11 -19.81 -3.58
CA LYS A 239 -0.43 -18.98 -2.39
C LYS A 239 -1.41 -17.86 -2.73
N LEU A 240 -1.23 -17.17 -3.87
CA LEU A 240 -2.15 -16.12 -4.33
C LEU A 240 -3.56 -16.68 -4.52
N PHE A 241 -3.70 -17.80 -5.21
CA PHE A 241 -5.02 -18.40 -5.43
C PHE A 241 -5.64 -19.02 -4.18
N ASP A 242 -4.85 -19.59 -3.27
CA ASP A 242 -5.38 -20.10 -2.01
C ASP A 242 -5.98 -18.98 -1.17
N PHE A 243 -5.34 -17.81 -1.13
CA PHE A 243 -5.92 -16.64 -0.47
C PHE A 243 -7.21 -16.16 -1.16
N VAL A 244 -7.23 -16.09 -2.50
CA VAL A 244 -8.41 -15.69 -3.27
C VAL A 244 -9.57 -16.69 -3.09
N LYS A 245 -9.28 -17.98 -2.85
CA LYS A 245 -10.32 -18.97 -2.49
C LYS A 245 -10.87 -18.73 -1.09
N LEU A 246 -10.01 -18.35 -0.13
CA LEU A 246 -10.44 -17.98 1.22
C LEU A 246 -11.28 -16.70 1.23
N PHE A 247 -10.88 -15.69 0.46
CA PHE A 247 -11.51 -14.37 0.39
C PHE A 247 -11.81 -13.97 -1.06
N PRO A 248 -12.89 -14.53 -1.67
CA PRO A 248 -13.16 -14.34 -3.11
C PRO A 248 -13.48 -12.90 -3.52
N HIS A 249 -13.82 -12.03 -2.58
CA HIS A 249 -14.08 -10.61 -2.79
C HIS A 249 -12.81 -9.75 -2.78
N TYR A 250 -11.64 -10.36 -2.48
CA TYR A 250 -10.33 -9.70 -2.50
C TYR A 250 -9.52 -10.10 -3.73
N PHE A 251 -8.64 -9.21 -4.16
CA PHE A 251 -7.47 -9.57 -4.96
C PHE A 251 -6.26 -9.82 -4.05
N LEU A 252 -5.25 -10.50 -4.55
CA LEU A 252 -3.93 -10.62 -3.92
C LEU A 252 -2.85 -10.57 -5.00
N GLY A 253 -1.81 -9.77 -4.78
CA GLY A 253 -0.66 -9.67 -5.67
C GLY A 253 0.66 -9.64 -4.93
N SER A 254 1.73 -9.93 -5.65
CA SER A 254 3.10 -9.87 -5.14
C SER A 254 3.88 -8.75 -5.80
N ASN A 255 4.69 -8.03 -5.03
CA ASN A 255 5.79 -7.29 -5.63
C ASN A 255 6.75 -8.26 -6.34
N ALA A 256 7.51 -7.74 -7.30
CA ALA A 256 8.61 -8.47 -7.89
C ALA A 256 9.72 -8.74 -6.86
N ASP A 257 10.49 -9.80 -7.07
CA ASP A 257 11.54 -10.28 -6.16
C ASP A 257 12.95 -9.76 -6.47
N LEU A 258 13.08 -8.87 -7.46
CA LEU A 258 14.34 -8.22 -7.81
C LEU A 258 14.37 -6.75 -7.36
N PRO A 259 15.55 -6.19 -7.06
CA PRO A 259 15.72 -4.77 -6.78
C PRO A 259 15.21 -3.89 -7.94
N ILE A 260 14.96 -2.60 -7.67
CA ILE A 260 14.50 -1.60 -8.66
C ILE A 260 13.02 -1.80 -9.05
N VAL A 261 12.60 -3.02 -9.37
CA VAL A 261 11.23 -3.36 -9.79
C VAL A 261 10.42 -4.03 -8.68
N GLY A 262 11.04 -4.31 -7.52
CA GLY A 262 10.41 -4.88 -6.34
C GLY A 262 9.91 -3.84 -5.34
N GLY A 263 9.26 -4.32 -4.29
CA GLY A 263 8.84 -3.52 -3.15
C GLY A 263 9.97 -3.18 -2.18
N SER A 264 9.65 -2.44 -1.13
CA SER A 264 10.62 -1.97 -0.12
C SER A 264 11.11 -3.04 0.86
N ILE A 265 10.42 -4.18 0.97
CA ILE A 265 10.74 -5.26 1.92
C ILE A 265 10.90 -6.57 1.15
N LEU A 266 12.07 -6.77 0.53
CA LEU A 266 12.41 -8.01 -0.18
C LEU A 266 12.87 -9.13 0.76
N SER A 267 13.25 -8.79 1.98
CA SER A 267 13.77 -9.73 2.98
C SER A 267 12.71 -10.57 3.70
N HIS A 268 11.43 -10.24 3.53
CA HIS A 268 10.32 -10.95 4.15
C HIS A 268 9.23 -11.23 3.13
N ASP A 269 8.97 -12.50 2.84
CA ASP A 269 7.97 -12.95 1.86
C ASP A 269 6.56 -12.50 2.27
N HIS A 270 5.92 -11.72 1.40
CA HIS A 270 4.61 -11.13 1.65
C HIS A 270 3.90 -10.73 0.36
N PHE A 271 2.59 -10.59 0.47
CA PHE A 271 1.69 -10.16 -0.59
C PHE A 271 0.86 -8.96 -0.14
N GLN A 272 0.32 -8.22 -1.08
CA GLN A 272 -0.63 -7.13 -0.82
C GLN A 272 -1.94 -7.42 -1.53
N GLY A 273 -3.03 -7.15 -0.86
CA GLY A 273 -4.38 -7.40 -1.36
C GLY A 273 -5.39 -6.41 -0.81
N GLY A 274 -6.66 -6.70 -1.05
CA GLY A 274 -7.76 -5.89 -0.53
C GLY A 274 -9.02 -5.97 -1.37
N HIS A 275 -10.04 -5.26 -0.94
CA HIS A 275 -11.33 -5.16 -1.62
C HIS A 275 -11.37 -3.89 -2.48
N TYR A 276 -10.68 -3.94 -3.61
CA TYR A 276 -10.60 -2.81 -4.55
C TYR A 276 -10.43 -3.28 -5.99
N THR A 277 -11.04 -2.56 -6.93
CA THR A 277 -10.93 -2.83 -8.37
C THR A 277 -10.14 -1.72 -9.06
N PHE A 278 -8.87 -1.99 -9.33
CA PHE A 278 -7.95 -1.06 -9.99
C PHE A 278 -8.24 -0.88 -11.48
N ALA A 279 -7.70 0.18 -12.05
CA ALA A 279 -7.78 0.47 -13.48
C ALA A 279 -7.27 -0.69 -14.35
N MET A 280 -6.15 -1.31 -13.99
CA MET A 280 -5.61 -2.46 -14.71
C MET A 280 -6.59 -3.64 -14.74
N ALA A 281 -7.32 -3.91 -13.66
CA ALA A 281 -8.31 -4.98 -13.62
C ALA A 281 -9.49 -4.73 -14.57
N LYS A 282 -9.85 -3.46 -14.80
CA LYS A 282 -10.91 -3.03 -15.72
C LYS A 282 -10.44 -2.96 -17.18
N ALA A 283 -9.13 -2.88 -17.41
CA ALA A 283 -8.56 -2.75 -18.73
C ALA A 283 -8.88 -3.99 -19.58
N PRO A 284 -9.28 -3.81 -20.86
CA PRO A 284 -9.63 -4.94 -21.73
C PRO A 284 -8.39 -5.69 -22.22
N ILE A 285 -8.58 -6.93 -22.61
CA ILE A 285 -7.61 -7.65 -23.45
C ILE A 285 -7.66 -7.00 -24.85
N GLU A 286 -6.54 -6.44 -25.29
CA GLU A 286 -6.44 -5.85 -26.64
C GLU A 286 -6.08 -6.89 -27.72
N LYS A 287 -5.41 -7.96 -27.33
CA LYS A 287 -5.04 -9.04 -28.23
C LYS A 287 -5.11 -10.39 -27.53
N HIS A 288 -6.05 -11.24 -27.95
CA HIS A 288 -6.10 -12.62 -27.50
C HIS A 288 -4.98 -13.45 -28.13
N VAL A 289 -4.42 -14.37 -27.34
CA VAL A 289 -3.35 -15.28 -27.77
C VAL A 289 -3.69 -16.69 -27.34
N THR A 290 -3.18 -17.68 -28.08
CA THR A 290 -3.28 -19.10 -27.71
C THR A 290 -1.88 -19.60 -27.40
N ILE A 291 -1.71 -20.22 -26.23
CA ILE A 291 -0.42 -20.73 -25.78
C ILE A 291 -0.43 -22.26 -25.96
N PRO A 292 0.55 -22.83 -26.67
CA PRO A 292 0.61 -24.28 -26.91
C PRO A 292 0.60 -25.08 -25.60
N GLY A 293 -0.25 -26.12 -25.53
CA GLY A 293 -0.46 -26.94 -24.34
C GLY A 293 -1.39 -26.32 -23.29
N PHE A 294 -1.89 -25.09 -23.54
CA PHE A 294 -2.83 -24.36 -22.68
C PHE A 294 -3.98 -23.75 -23.47
N GLU A 295 -4.44 -24.43 -24.52
CA GLU A 295 -5.49 -23.95 -25.42
C GLU A 295 -6.85 -23.81 -24.73
N ASP A 296 -7.02 -24.44 -23.57
CA ASP A 296 -8.18 -24.35 -22.69
C ASP A 296 -8.18 -23.08 -21.80
N VAL A 297 -7.05 -22.36 -21.71
CA VAL A 297 -6.90 -21.14 -20.92
C VAL A 297 -7.13 -19.91 -21.80
N GLU A 298 -8.06 -19.04 -21.40
CA GLU A 298 -8.17 -17.72 -22.03
C GLU A 298 -6.93 -16.90 -21.68
N ALA A 299 -6.19 -16.47 -22.70
CA ALA A 299 -4.98 -15.65 -22.53
C ALA A 299 -4.97 -14.45 -23.47
N GLY A 300 -4.37 -13.35 -23.04
CA GLY A 300 -4.24 -12.16 -23.89
C GLY A 300 -3.43 -11.03 -23.30
N ILE A 301 -2.95 -10.18 -24.18
CA ILE A 301 -2.25 -8.94 -23.85
C ILE A 301 -3.27 -7.89 -23.41
N VAL A 302 -3.08 -7.31 -22.23
CA VAL A 302 -3.96 -6.28 -21.70
C VAL A 302 -3.61 -4.91 -22.30
N LYS A 303 -4.62 -4.10 -22.63
CA LYS A 303 -4.43 -2.69 -23.01
C LYS A 303 -4.01 -1.89 -21.78
N TRP A 304 -2.73 -1.93 -21.47
CA TRP A 304 -2.14 -1.33 -20.28
C TRP A 304 -0.73 -0.79 -20.59
N PRO A 305 -0.24 0.29 -19.91
CA PRO A 305 1.09 0.84 -20.21
C PRO A 305 2.23 -0.11 -19.84
N LEU A 306 2.04 -0.99 -18.85
CA LEU A 306 2.98 -2.07 -18.56
C LEU A 306 2.64 -3.32 -19.39
N SER A 307 3.60 -4.23 -19.50
CA SER A 307 3.50 -5.44 -20.31
C SER A 307 2.79 -6.55 -19.52
N VAL A 308 1.48 -6.67 -19.68
CA VAL A 308 0.63 -7.58 -18.91
C VAL A 308 0.06 -8.68 -19.79
N LEU A 309 0.35 -9.93 -19.43
CA LEU A 309 -0.34 -11.12 -19.93
C LEU A 309 -1.41 -11.50 -18.92
N ARG A 310 -2.69 -11.40 -19.32
CA ARG A 310 -3.84 -11.85 -18.52
C ARG A 310 -4.22 -13.25 -18.90
N ILE A 311 -4.40 -14.13 -17.91
CA ILE A 311 -4.84 -15.49 -18.08
C ILE A 311 -6.06 -15.80 -17.20
N ARG A 312 -7.02 -16.54 -17.73
CA ARG A 312 -8.29 -16.87 -17.05
C ARG A 312 -8.65 -18.34 -17.23
N HIS A 313 -9.11 -18.98 -16.16
CA HIS A 313 -9.64 -20.33 -16.18
C HIS A 313 -10.50 -20.60 -14.94
N LYS A 314 -11.43 -21.58 -15.01
CA LYS A 314 -12.22 -22.01 -13.84
C LYS A 314 -11.40 -22.75 -12.81
N ASP A 315 -10.41 -23.50 -13.25
CA ASP A 315 -9.46 -24.21 -12.40
C ASP A 315 -8.19 -23.37 -12.20
N SER A 316 -7.93 -22.98 -10.97
CA SER A 316 -6.72 -22.21 -10.60
C SER A 316 -5.43 -23.00 -10.79
N ALA A 317 -5.47 -24.36 -10.75
CA ALA A 317 -4.29 -25.19 -10.96
C ALA A 317 -3.76 -25.05 -12.40
N ARG A 318 -4.66 -24.95 -13.40
CA ARG A 318 -4.27 -24.69 -14.80
C ARG A 318 -3.56 -23.34 -14.94
N LEU A 319 -4.04 -22.31 -14.20
CA LEU A 319 -3.38 -20.99 -14.21
C LEU A 319 -2.01 -21.04 -13.53
N VAL A 320 -1.86 -21.81 -12.45
CA VAL A 320 -0.55 -22.03 -11.80
C VAL A 320 0.43 -22.69 -12.76
N ASP A 321 -0.01 -23.71 -13.51
CA ASP A 321 0.84 -24.40 -14.47
C ASP A 321 1.30 -23.46 -15.58
N LEU A 322 0.38 -22.72 -16.19
CA LEU A 322 0.72 -21.74 -17.22
C LEU A 322 1.59 -20.59 -16.70
N ALA A 323 1.26 -20.03 -15.54
CA ALA A 323 2.04 -18.95 -14.94
C ALA A 323 3.48 -19.38 -14.60
N THR A 324 3.65 -20.64 -14.18
CA THR A 324 4.97 -21.23 -13.92
C THR A 324 5.76 -21.33 -15.23
N HIS A 325 5.15 -21.83 -16.29
CA HIS A 325 5.75 -21.92 -17.62
C HIS A 325 6.17 -20.53 -18.14
N VAL A 326 5.27 -19.54 -18.06
CA VAL A 326 5.57 -18.15 -18.46
C VAL A 326 6.76 -17.59 -17.67
N LEU A 327 6.79 -17.80 -16.34
CA LEU A 327 7.88 -17.33 -15.49
C LEU A 327 9.21 -17.96 -15.87
N GLU A 328 9.24 -19.29 -16.09
CA GLU A 328 10.47 -20.02 -16.44
C GLU A 328 11.03 -19.56 -17.78
N VAL A 329 10.17 -19.42 -18.80
CA VAL A 329 10.59 -18.89 -20.11
C VAL A 329 11.05 -17.44 -19.98
N TRP A 330 10.28 -16.59 -19.28
CA TRP A 330 10.61 -15.17 -19.12
C TRP A 330 11.96 -14.96 -18.44
N ARG A 331 12.29 -15.73 -17.42
CA ARG A 331 13.56 -15.62 -16.71
C ARG A 331 14.79 -15.86 -17.58
N GLY A 332 14.68 -16.70 -18.59
CA GLY A 332 15.77 -16.95 -19.56
C GLY A 332 15.65 -16.19 -20.86
N TYR A 333 14.63 -15.34 -21.04
CA TYR A 333 14.34 -14.70 -22.32
C TYR A 333 15.19 -13.46 -22.57
N THR A 334 15.88 -13.45 -23.71
CA THR A 334 16.63 -12.29 -24.22
C THR A 334 16.12 -11.92 -25.62
N ASP A 335 15.80 -10.66 -25.84
CA ASP A 335 15.47 -10.05 -27.14
C ASP A 335 16.24 -8.74 -27.25
N GLU A 336 17.43 -8.79 -27.85
CA GLU A 336 18.30 -7.63 -27.99
C GLU A 336 17.64 -6.50 -28.78
N ALA A 337 16.80 -6.82 -29.76
CA ALA A 337 16.09 -5.84 -30.57
C ALA A 337 15.08 -5.02 -29.76
N ALA A 338 14.56 -5.59 -28.67
CA ALA A 338 13.67 -4.92 -27.72
C ALA A 338 14.39 -4.43 -26.46
N PHE A 339 15.72 -4.53 -26.40
CA PHE A 339 16.55 -4.23 -25.23
C PHE A 339 16.19 -5.07 -23.99
N VAL A 340 15.72 -6.29 -24.18
CA VAL A 340 15.42 -7.23 -23.11
C VAL A 340 16.57 -8.22 -22.95
N PHE A 341 17.20 -8.19 -21.79
CA PHE A 341 18.28 -9.10 -21.43
C PHE A 341 17.90 -9.87 -20.17
N ALA A 342 18.01 -11.20 -20.23
CA ALA A 342 17.70 -12.08 -19.11
C ALA A 342 18.67 -11.86 -17.95
N GLU A 343 19.95 -11.62 -18.27
CA GLU A 343 21.02 -11.39 -17.30
C GLU A 343 22.14 -10.52 -17.91
N THR A 344 22.94 -9.92 -17.04
CA THR A 344 24.21 -9.24 -17.39
C THR A 344 25.23 -9.61 -16.33
N ASP A 345 26.38 -10.16 -16.76
CA ASP A 345 27.47 -10.60 -15.88
C ASP A 345 27.00 -11.57 -14.76
N GLY A 346 25.99 -12.40 -15.06
CA GLY A 346 25.41 -13.37 -14.12
C GLY A 346 24.34 -12.81 -13.17
N GLU A 347 24.02 -11.52 -13.27
CA GLU A 347 22.94 -10.88 -12.51
C GLU A 347 21.61 -10.96 -13.28
N PRO A 348 20.55 -11.58 -12.71
CA PRO A 348 19.26 -11.74 -13.39
C PRO A 348 18.49 -10.43 -13.43
N HIS A 349 17.76 -10.20 -14.56
CA HIS A 349 16.95 -9.01 -14.75
C HIS A 349 15.45 -9.28 -14.86
N ASN A 350 15.07 -10.44 -15.37
CA ASN A 350 13.66 -10.75 -15.64
C ASN A 350 12.95 -11.32 -14.41
N THR A 351 11.78 -10.76 -14.11
CA THR A 351 10.88 -11.22 -13.07
C THR A 351 9.43 -10.85 -13.42
N ILE A 352 8.48 -11.21 -12.57
CA ILE A 352 7.05 -10.95 -12.77
C ILE A 352 6.45 -10.31 -11.51
N THR A 353 5.51 -9.38 -11.71
CA THR A 353 4.58 -8.90 -10.68
C THR A 353 3.22 -9.57 -10.94
N PRO A 354 2.85 -10.64 -10.19
CA PRO A 354 1.61 -11.38 -10.40
C PRO A 354 0.47 -10.83 -9.55
N ILE A 355 -0.75 -10.75 -10.10
CA ILE A 355 -1.96 -10.30 -9.40
C ILE A 355 -3.11 -11.27 -9.69
N ALA A 356 -3.61 -11.93 -8.65
CA ALA A 356 -4.70 -12.89 -8.71
C ALA A 356 -6.02 -12.31 -8.17
N ARG A 357 -7.14 -12.71 -8.78
CA ARG A 357 -8.50 -12.37 -8.32
C ARG A 357 -9.56 -13.33 -8.89
N LYS A 358 -10.78 -13.20 -8.36
CA LYS A 358 -11.97 -13.77 -8.98
C LYS A 358 -12.57 -12.76 -9.97
N ALA A 359 -13.00 -13.25 -11.12
CA ALA A 359 -13.76 -12.51 -12.14
C ALA A 359 -15.00 -13.33 -12.50
N GLY A 360 -16.09 -13.13 -11.78
CA GLY A 360 -17.25 -14.03 -11.83
C GLY A 360 -16.89 -15.44 -11.35
N ASP A 361 -17.18 -16.46 -12.16
CA ASP A 361 -16.82 -17.87 -11.86
C ASP A 361 -15.39 -18.23 -12.22
N MET A 362 -14.68 -17.36 -12.92
CA MET A 362 -13.31 -17.60 -13.34
C MET A 362 -12.31 -17.12 -12.27
N PHE A 363 -11.18 -17.79 -12.19
CA PHE A 363 -9.98 -17.21 -11.64
C PHE A 363 -9.28 -16.41 -12.74
N GLU A 364 -8.66 -15.29 -12.35
CA GLU A 364 -7.91 -14.42 -13.24
C GLU A 364 -6.54 -14.14 -12.62
N LEU A 365 -5.50 -14.19 -13.43
CA LEU A 365 -4.14 -13.85 -13.04
C LEU A 365 -3.55 -12.91 -14.08
N ASP A 366 -3.12 -11.73 -13.63
CA ASP A 366 -2.32 -10.81 -14.43
C ASP A 366 -0.84 -11.05 -14.14
N LEU A 367 -0.08 -11.36 -15.18
CA LEU A 367 1.37 -11.53 -15.14
C LEU A 367 2.02 -10.29 -15.75
N THR A 368 2.45 -9.35 -14.93
CA THR A 368 3.16 -8.16 -15.39
C THR A 368 4.64 -8.47 -15.51
N LEU A 369 5.16 -8.44 -16.73
CA LEU A 369 6.58 -8.68 -17.01
C LEU A 369 7.42 -7.49 -16.52
N ARG A 370 8.49 -7.77 -15.78
CA ARG A 370 9.40 -6.78 -15.23
C ARG A 370 10.85 -7.10 -15.61
N ASN A 371 11.64 -6.05 -15.73
CA ASN A 371 13.09 -6.16 -15.97
C ASN A 371 13.80 -5.02 -15.25
N ASN A 372 14.89 -5.29 -14.54
CA ASN A 372 15.60 -4.33 -13.70
C ASN A 372 16.96 -3.87 -14.26
N ILE A 373 17.20 -4.10 -15.55
CA ILE A 373 18.47 -3.69 -16.18
C ILE A 373 18.72 -2.20 -16.03
N THR A 374 19.97 -1.83 -15.80
CA THR A 374 20.44 -0.43 -15.72
C THR A 374 21.43 -0.14 -16.83
N THR A 375 21.56 1.14 -17.19
CA THR A 375 22.58 1.66 -18.08
C THR A 375 23.21 2.91 -17.47
N GLU A 376 24.29 3.42 -18.06
CA GLU A 376 24.88 4.69 -17.64
C GLU A 376 23.87 5.86 -17.75
N GLU A 377 23.02 5.84 -18.78
CA GLU A 377 21.97 6.85 -18.99
C GLU A 377 20.80 6.68 -17.99
N ASN A 378 20.47 5.44 -17.64
CA ASN A 378 19.38 5.08 -16.74
C ASN A 378 19.88 4.28 -15.51
N PRO A 379 20.61 4.92 -14.60
CA PRO A 379 21.24 4.24 -13.46
C PRO A 379 20.24 3.73 -12.42
N LEU A 380 19.00 4.23 -12.43
CA LEU A 380 17.89 3.78 -11.57
C LEU A 380 17.06 2.67 -12.22
N GLY A 381 17.34 2.32 -13.50
CA GLY A 381 16.64 1.31 -14.28
C GLY A 381 16.17 1.84 -15.63
N VAL A 382 16.30 1.04 -16.67
CA VAL A 382 15.77 1.36 -18.01
C VAL A 382 14.23 1.34 -17.99
N TYR A 383 13.65 0.38 -17.26
CA TYR A 383 12.21 0.22 -17.08
C TYR A 383 11.77 0.77 -15.71
N HIS A 384 12.07 2.05 -15.51
CA HIS A 384 11.87 2.82 -14.29
C HIS A 384 11.49 4.25 -14.67
N PRO A 385 10.81 5.04 -13.82
CA PRO A 385 10.53 6.45 -14.13
C PRO A 385 11.79 7.19 -14.56
N HIS A 386 11.76 7.80 -15.73
CA HIS A 386 12.89 8.56 -16.26
C HIS A 386 13.05 9.93 -15.58
N ALA A 387 14.22 10.53 -15.74
CA ALA A 387 14.63 11.72 -14.98
C ALA A 387 13.69 12.92 -15.13
N GLU A 388 13.09 13.12 -16.31
CA GLU A 388 12.13 14.17 -16.60
C GLU A 388 10.86 14.11 -15.72
N TYR A 389 10.48 12.93 -15.22
CA TYR A 389 9.30 12.71 -14.38
C TYR A 389 9.61 12.68 -12.87
N HIS A 390 10.89 12.75 -12.47
CA HIS A 390 11.30 12.67 -11.07
C HIS A 390 10.77 13.81 -10.20
N HIS A 391 10.38 14.92 -10.79
CA HIS A 391 9.75 16.01 -10.06
C HIS A 391 8.38 15.61 -9.48
N ILE A 392 7.70 14.61 -10.07
CA ILE A 392 6.44 14.02 -9.59
C ILE A 392 6.71 12.66 -8.93
N LYS A 393 7.34 11.72 -9.64
CA LYS A 393 7.55 10.34 -9.16
C LYS A 393 8.96 9.86 -9.52
N LYS A 394 9.76 9.62 -8.49
CA LYS A 394 11.14 9.11 -8.62
C LYS A 394 11.28 7.67 -8.10
N GLU A 395 10.42 7.28 -7.19
CA GLU A 395 10.48 6.00 -6.50
C GLU A 395 10.15 4.84 -7.44
N ASN A 396 10.59 3.65 -7.08
CA ASN A 396 10.30 2.42 -7.81
C ASN A 396 8.80 2.21 -8.01
N ILE A 397 8.42 1.63 -9.14
CA ILE A 397 7.03 1.25 -9.45
C ILE A 397 6.77 -0.14 -8.88
N GLY A 398 6.09 -0.16 -7.74
CA GLY A 398 5.68 -1.38 -7.05
C GLY A 398 4.29 -1.86 -7.49
N LEU A 399 3.80 -2.91 -6.80
CA LEU A 399 2.53 -3.57 -7.10
C LEU A 399 1.34 -2.60 -7.25
N ILE A 400 1.21 -1.64 -6.34
CA ILE A 400 0.08 -0.70 -6.30
C ILE A 400 0.09 0.21 -7.53
N GLU A 401 1.25 0.76 -7.86
CA GLU A 401 1.41 1.61 -9.03
C GLU A 401 1.22 0.82 -10.33
N VAL A 402 1.72 -0.42 -10.41
CA VAL A 402 1.49 -1.33 -11.54
C VAL A 402 0.00 -1.48 -11.85
N MET A 403 -0.84 -1.55 -10.83
CA MET A 403 -2.28 -1.70 -10.97
C MET A 403 -3.03 -0.39 -11.33
N GLY A 404 -2.33 0.76 -11.33
CA GLY A 404 -2.88 2.05 -11.75
C GLY A 404 -3.30 2.99 -10.62
N LEU A 405 -2.67 2.89 -9.45
CA LEU A 405 -2.81 3.86 -8.37
C LEU A 405 -1.45 4.51 -8.08
N ALA A 406 -1.33 5.79 -8.36
CA ALA A 406 -0.15 6.57 -8.00
C ALA A 406 -0.12 6.82 -6.48
N VAL A 407 0.94 6.38 -5.81
CA VAL A 407 1.24 6.80 -4.44
C VAL A 407 2.35 7.85 -4.51
N LEU A 408 1.95 9.11 -4.38
CA LEU A 408 2.83 10.26 -4.52
C LEU A 408 3.30 10.79 -3.16
N PRO A 409 4.51 11.37 -3.09
CA PRO A 409 5.08 11.86 -1.84
C PRO A 409 4.36 13.10 -1.30
N ALA A 410 4.33 13.24 0.04
CA ALA A 410 3.64 14.32 0.75
C ALA A 410 4.09 15.72 0.35
N ARG A 411 5.38 15.90 -0.02
CA ARG A 411 5.92 17.17 -0.50
C ARG A 411 5.12 17.81 -1.63
N LEU A 412 4.50 16.99 -2.49
CA LEU A 412 3.74 17.47 -3.65
C LEU A 412 2.52 18.30 -3.26
N LYS A 413 1.96 18.12 -2.06
CA LYS A 413 0.86 18.97 -1.59
C LYS A 413 1.27 20.43 -1.58
N GLU A 414 2.33 20.76 -0.83
CA GLU A 414 2.81 22.14 -0.71
C GLU A 414 3.39 22.67 -2.04
N GLU A 415 4.09 21.79 -2.78
CA GLU A 415 4.69 22.17 -4.05
C GLU A 415 3.63 22.54 -5.10
N LEU A 416 2.52 21.79 -5.20
CA LEU A 416 1.44 22.07 -6.13
C LEU A 416 0.62 23.31 -5.71
N GLU A 417 0.35 23.48 -4.41
CA GLU A 417 -0.31 24.69 -3.88
C GLU A 417 0.52 25.96 -4.22
N LEU A 418 1.84 25.90 -4.04
CA LEU A 418 2.75 27.00 -4.38
C LEU A 418 2.83 27.20 -5.91
N LEU A 419 2.81 26.15 -6.69
CA LEU A 419 2.81 26.22 -8.14
C LEU A 419 1.52 26.90 -8.66
N GLU A 420 0.34 26.59 -8.08
CA GLU A 420 -0.93 27.28 -8.37
C GLU A 420 -0.81 28.79 -8.16
N GLU A 421 -0.25 29.22 -7.03
CA GLU A 421 -0.03 30.64 -6.71
C GLU A 421 0.84 31.29 -7.79
N TYR A 422 2.01 30.68 -8.11
CA TYR A 422 2.93 31.24 -9.09
C TYR A 422 2.33 31.35 -10.50
N ILE A 423 1.56 30.34 -10.93
CA ILE A 423 0.87 30.36 -12.23
C ILE A 423 -0.16 31.49 -12.27
N LEU A 424 -0.99 31.64 -11.22
CA LEU A 424 -2.04 32.65 -11.16
C LEU A 424 -1.48 34.08 -11.10
N GLU A 425 -0.35 34.28 -10.48
CA GLU A 425 0.31 35.58 -10.36
C GLU A 425 1.30 35.89 -11.49
N GLY A 426 1.53 34.94 -12.41
CA GLY A 426 2.48 35.08 -13.50
C GLY A 426 3.93 35.20 -13.03
N LYS A 427 4.27 34.60 -11.88
CA LYS A 427 5.61 34.59 -11.33
C LYS A 427 6.49 33.56 -12.03
N ASP A 428 7.80 33.81 -12.04
CA ASP A 428 8.78 32.86 -12.58
C ASP A 428 8.95 31.66 -11.63
N ILE A 429 8.47 30.49 -12.08
CA ILE A 429 8.53 29.23 -11.32
C ILE A 429 9.97 28.80 -11.01
N ALA A 430 10.91 29.04 -11.95
CA ALA A 430 12.31 28.73 -11.77
C ALA A 430 13.01 29.56 -10.69
N SER A 431 12.41 30.68 -10.28
CA SER A 431 12.98 31.55 -9.23
C SER A 431 12.79 31.03 -7.80
N ASN A 432 12.02 29.95 -7.59
CA ASN A 432 11.73 29.39 -6.27
C ASN A 432 12.26 27.98 -6.11
N GLU A 433 13.23 27.80 -5.21
CA GLU A 433 13.94 26.52 -4.96
C GLU A 433 13.01 25.33 -4.64
N LYS A 434 11.81 25.57 -4.07
CA LYS A 434 10.85 24.50 -3.76
C LYS A 434 10.19 23.92 -5.02
N ILE A 435 9.97 24.74 -6.05
CA ILE A 435 9.19 24.38 -7.25
C ILE A 435 9.95 24.53 -8.56
N GLU A 436 11.22 24.99 -8.54
CA GLU A 436 12.05 25.13 -9.75
C GLU A 436 12.10 23.86 -10.61
N LYS A 437 12.10 22.69 -9.95
CA LYS A 437 12.06 21.36 -10.61
C LYS A 437 10.79 21.13 -11.45
N HIS A 438 9.72 21.88 -11.24
CA HIS A 438 8.50 21.82 -12.01
C HIS A 438 8.46 22.82 -13.17
N ALA A 439 9.46 23.73 -13.31
CA ALA A 439 9.44 24.82 -14.27
C ALA A 439 9.39 24.33 -15.73
N ALA A 440 10.20 23.34 -16.09
CA ALA A 440 10.22 22.77 -17.44
C ALA A 440 8.87 22.13 -17.80
N TRP A 441 8.33 21.31 -16.90
CA TRP A 441 7.01 20.70 -17.05
C TRP A 441 5.89 21.75 -17.17
N ALA A 442 5.89 22.78 -16.32
CA ALA A 442 4.92 23.87 -16.41
C ALA A 442 4.99 24.60 -17.75
N ALA A 443 6.20 24.86 -18.26
CA ALA A 443 6.39 25.49 -19.57
C ALA A 443 5.82 24.67 -20.73
N GLU A 444 5.78 23.33 -20.61
CA GLU A 444 5.22 22.44 -21.63
C GLU A 444 3.69 22.41 -21.63
N PHE A 445 3.05 22.41 -20.45
CA PHE A 445 1.60 22.27 -20.40
C PHE A 445 0.84 23.61 -20.39
N LEU A 446 1.38 24.67 -19.78
CA LEU A 446 0.69 25.96 -19.68
C LEU A 446 0.17 26.49 -21.02
N PRO A 447 0.92 26.41 -22.14
CA PRO A 447 0.42 26.88 -23.44
C PRO A 447 -0.77 26.11 -23.99
N LYS A 448 -1.07 24.92 -23.46
CA LYS A 448 -2.21 24.08 -23.87
C LYS A 448 -3.55 24.63 -23.34
N TYR A 449 -3.50 25.48 -22.30
CA TYR A 449 -4.67 26.03 -21.61
C TYR A 449 -4.76 27.54 -21.86
N LYS A 450 -5.92 28.00 -22.40
CA LYS A 450 -6.11 29.40 -22.82
C LYS A 450 -6.49 30.34 -21.68
N ASP A 451 -7.27 29.84 -20.71
CA ASP A 451 -7.89 30.66 -19.66
C ASP A 451 -7.66 30.00 -18.28
N ILE A 452 -6.43 30.11 -17.78
CA ILE A 452 -6.11 29.60 -16.42
C ILE A 452 -6.51 30.66 -15.40
N ASN A 453 -7.31 30.25 -14.42
CA ASN A 453 -7.81 31.12 -13.34
C ASN A 453 -7.96 30.33 -12.03
N LYS A 454 -8.38 31.01 -10.96
CA LYS A 454 -8.53 30.40 -9.62
C LYS A 454 -9.52 29.24 -9.55
N GLU A 455 -10.48 29.16 -10.49
CA GLU A 455 -11.51 28.14 -10.48
C GLU A 455 -11.06 26.83 -11.13
N ASN A 456 -10.07 26.89 -12.05
CA ASN A 456 -9.67 25.74 -12.85
C ASN A 456 -8.20 25.30 -12.70
N VAL A 457 -7.32 26.14 -12.13
CA VAL A 457 -5.88 25.84 -12.03
C VAL A 457 -5.60 24.55 -11.27
N HIS A 458 -6.35 24.29 -10.20
CA HIS A 458 -6.23 23.08 -9.40
C HIS A 458 -6.53 21.82 -10.22
N GLU A 459 -7.66 21.79 -10.91
CA GLU A 459 -8.06 20.66 -11.78
C GLU A 459 -7.07 20.45 -12.94
N ILE A 460 -6.54 21.54 -13.50
CA ILE A 460 -5.50 21.47 -14.54
C ILE A 460 -4.25 20.77 -14.00
N LEU A 461 -3.76 21.17 -12.83
CA LEU A 461 -2.57 20.54 -12.23
C LEU A 461 -2.83 19.08 -11.86
N GLN A 462 -3.99 18.75 -11.32
CA GLN A 462 -4.36 17.36 -11.04
C GLN A 462 -4.35 16.51 -12.32
N LYS A 463 -4.91 17.03 -13.42
CA LYS A 463 -4.89 16.34 -14.71
C LYS A 463 -3.47 16.15 -15.23
N GLU A 464 -2.65 17.20 -15.20
CA GLU A 464 -1.27 17.15 -15.70
C GLU A 464 -0.39 16.21 -14.86
N VAL A 465 -0.58 16.15 -13.54
CA VAL A 465 0.07 15.15 -12.67
C VAL A 465 -0.31 13.73 -13.09
N GLY A 466 -1.58 13.49 -13.42
CA GLY A 466 -2.03 12.19 -13.92
C GLY A 466 -1.43 11.81 -15.27
N ILE A 467 -1.23 12.78 -16.17
CA ILE A 467 -0.54 12.58 -17.44
C ILE A 467 0.92 12.17 -17.20
N VAL A 468 1.62 12.89 -16.30
CA VAL A 468 3.00 12.51 -15.91
C VAL A 468 3.04 11.10 -15.36
N PHE A 469 2.11 10.73 -14.48
CA PHE A 469 2.08 9.38 -13.94
C PHE A 469 1.78 8.31 -15.00
N THR A 470 0.98 8.63 -16.01
CA THR A 470 0.76 7.74 -17.15
C THR A 470 2.07 7.45 -17.88
N HIS A 471 2.88 8.49 -18.15
CA HIS A 471 4.21 8.33 -18.76
C HIS A 471 5.18 7.54 -17.86
N VAL A 472 5.10 7.76 -16.53
CA VAL A 472 5.86 6.96 -15.56
C VAL A 472 5.54 5.46 -15.69
N LEU A 473 4.27 5.09 -15.89
CA LEU A 473 3.88 3.70 -16.12
C LEU A 473 4.36 3.19 -17.49
N GLU A 474 4.34 4.03 -18.52
CA GLU A 474 4.88 3.71 -19.86
C GLU A 474 6.39 3.46 -19.81
N ASP A 475 7.13 4.26 -19.03
CA ASP A 475 8.55 4.03 -18.79
C ASP A 475 8.82 2.69 -18.12
N ALA A 476 7.99 2.32 -17.14
CA ALA A 476 8.10 1.06 -16.43
C ALA A 476 7.71 -0.18 -17.26
N GLY A 477 7.03 0.00 -18.39
CA GLY A 477 6.67 -1.07 -19.31
C GLY A 477 7.87 -1.61 -20.09
N VAL A 478 8.07 -2.93 -20.09
CA VAL A 478 9.16 -3.60 -20.82
C VAL A 478 8.92 -3.48 -22.32
N TYR A 479 7.74 -3.86 -22.77
CA TYR A 479 7.32 -3.69 -24.16
C TYR A 479 6.45 -2.44 -24.26
N LYS A 480 6.94 -1.43 -25.00
CA LYS A 480 6.22 -0.16 -25.14
C LYS A 480 4.90 -0.33 -25.92
N CYS A 481 3.96 0.57 -25.70
CA CYS A 481 2.66 0.58 -26.39
C CYS A 481 2.76 1.16 -27.81
N THR A 482 3.78 0.75 -28.55
CA THR A 482 4.03 1.07 -29.98
C THR A 482 3.87 -0.18 -30.83
N PRO A 483 3.73 -0.07 -32.16
CA PRO A 483 3.71 -1.24 -33.04
C PRO A 483 4.91 -2.17 -32.81
N GLU A 484 6.11 -1.63 -32.73
CA GLU A 484 7.35 -2.37 -32.54
C GLU A 484 7.41 -3.05 -31.17
N GLY A 485 6.94 -2.36 -30.12
CA GLY A 485 6.83 -2.92 -28.77
C GLY A 485 5.82 -4.06 -28.70
N ARG A 486 4.70 -3.93 -29.42
CA ARG A 486 3.68 -5.01 -29.54
C ARG A 486 4.20 -6.20 -30.33
N GLU A 487 4.97 -5.98 -31.39
CA GLU A 487 5.64 -7.06 -32.12
C GLU A 487 6.66 -7.79 -31.23
N ALA A 488 7.44 -7.07 -30.45
CA ALA A 488 8.39 -7.64 -29.51
C ALA A 488 7.68 -8.46 -28.43
N PHE A 489 6.56 -7.96 -27.89
CA PHE A 489 5.77 -8.73 -26.93
C PHE A 489 5.23 -10.03 -27.56
N MET A 490 4.80 -9.96 -28.82
CA MET A 490 4.35 -11.17 -29.53
C MET A 490 5.47 -12.17 -29.75
N ARG A 491 6.72 -11.74 -30.04
CA ARG A 491 7.86 -12.67 -30.10
C ARG A 491 8.10 -13.42 -28.80
N PHE A 492 7.93 -12.72 -27.67
CA PHE A 492 7.97 -13.40 -26.37
C PHE A 492 6.83 -14.42 -26.22
N ILE A 493 5.59 -14.04 -26.53
CA ILE A 493 4.42 -14.95 -26.47
C ILE A 493 4.62 -16.18 -27.36
N GLU A 494 5.19 -16.01 -28.56
CA GLU A 494 5.48 -17.10 -29.50
C GLU A 494 6.62 -18.03 -29.03
N SER A 495 7.38 -17.61 -28.03
CA SER A 495 8.41 -18.43 -27.38
C SER A 495 7.87 -19.30 -26.23
N LEU A 496 6.62 -19.10 -25.82
CA LEU A 496 5.93 -19.90 -24.80
C LEU A 496 5.46 -21.22 -25.39
#